data_a1eb7f8848e5cc4aded6574d6e62a609
#
_entry.id   a1eb7f8848e5cc4aded6574d6e62a609
#
_cell.length_a   1.000
_cell.length_b   1.000
_cell.length_c   1.000
_cell.angle_alpha   90.00
_cell.angle_beta   90.00
_cell.angle_gamma   90.00
#
_symmetry.space_group_name_H-M   'P 1'
#
loop_
_entity.id
_entity.type
_entity.pdbx_description
1 polymer ?
#
loop_
_entity_poly.entity_id
_entity_poly.type
_entity_poly.pdbx_seq_one_letter_code
_entity_poly.pdbx_strand_id
1 'polypeptide(L)'
;VKPVLFVTGYAPAYRVGGLACLHEREQIELALFGGRLQHGGAPFQQQLPFPHRHVRPHELYALAASGRYRAVVCPTGGRVAPLAAWAGARRAGVPLILWASLWAHPRSLAHTLSYVPLRRLYRSADAVVTYGPHVSAYVRARGARNVHVAAQSVDNDFWRSRAVASPTDLRWPARAQVRFLFVGRPVAGKGLPVLVAAWRIARITSPTSALVLVGTGEHPALDGDAGEASDAPIARLGPLEPERLREVYAACDVLVVPSIQTRTFREPWGLVVNEAMNQGLAVIASDSVGAAAGGLVRDGVNGVVVPSDDPMALASAIVRLAQDADLRQRLGAAGAHDVLAFNYGTWAEGFSRALASVGVSAPIGSVE
;
A
#
# COMPACT_ATOMS: atom_id res chain seq x y z
N VAL A 1 -17.53 18.66 20.21
CA VAL A 1 -18.10 17.76 19.18
C VAL A 1 -17.72 16.32 19.52
N LYS A 2 -18.66 15.34 19.35
CA LYS A 2 -18.35 13.93 19.58
C LYS A 2 -17.30 13.46 18.56
N PRO A 3 -16.31 12.64 18.95
CA PRO A 3 -15.31 12.13 18.03
C PRO A 3 -15.89 11.13 17.03
N VAL A 4 -15.11 10.79 16.00
CA VAL A 4 -15.38 9.66 15.11
C VAL A 4 -14.66 8.41 15.63
N LEU A 5 -15.36 7.29 15.78
CA LEU A 5 -14.74 6.01 16.10
C LEU A 5 -14.07 5.45 14.83
N PHE A 6 -12.75 5.40 14.82
CA PHE A 6 -11.99 4.81 13.73
C PHE A 6 -11.47 3.43 14.12
N VAL A 7 -12.05 2.38 13.55
CA VAL A 7 -11.72 0.99 13.84
C VAL A 7 -10.67 0.49 12.83
N THR A 8 -9.60 -0.14 13.29
CA THR A 8 -8.62 -0.80 12.42
C THR A 8 -7.94 -1.96 13.14
N GLY A 9 -7.37 -2.90 12.38
CA GLY A 9 -6.60 -3.99 12.97
C GLY A 9 -5.31 -3.49 13.61
N TYR A 10 -4.58 -2.65 12.91
CA TYR A 10 -3.25 -2.15 13.28
C TYR A 10 -3.08 -0.68 12.86
N ALA A 11 -2.15 0.02 13.51
CA ALA A 11 -1.66 1.33 13.10
C ALA A 11 -0.15 1.23 12.78
N PRO A 12 0.25 0.72 11.61
CA PRO A 12 1.67 0.62 11.26
C PRO A 12 2.28 2.02 11.11
N ALA A 13 3.62 2.12 11.29
CA ALA A 13 4.33 3.40 11.31
C ALA A 13 4.00 4.30 10.11
N TYR A 14 3.97 3.74 8.91
CA TYR A 14 3.62 4.48 7.69
C TYR A 14 2.19 5.04 7.66
N ARG A 15 1.31 4.60 8.57
CA ARG A 15 -0.09 5.05 8.65
C ARG A 15 -0.31 6.14 9.71
N VAL A 16 0.61 6.26 10.67
CA VAL A 16 0.44 7.15 11.84
C VAL A 16 0.26 8.60 11.42
N GLY A 17 1.09 9.09 10.48
CA GLY A 17 0.96 10.47 9.99
C GLY A 17 -0.39 10.75 9.32
N GLY A 18 -0.89 9.82 8.49
CA GLY A 18 -2.23 9.96 7.90
C GLY A 18 -3.36 9.95 8.93
N LEU A 19 -3.26 9.10 9.95
CA LEU A 19 -4.21 9.07 11.06
C LEU A 19 -4.12 10.33 11.93
N ALA A 20 -2.94 10.90 12.13
CA ALA A 20 -2.76 12.18 12.83
C ALA A 20 -3.43 13.32 12.06
N CYS A 21 -3.18 13.46 10.74
CA CYS A 21 -3.88 14.42 9.89
C CYS A 21 -5.42 14.25 9.94
N LEU A 22 -5.90 13.01 9.98
CA LEU A 22 -7.33 12.75 10.12
C LEU A 22 -7.85 13.10 11.52
N HIS A 23 -7.04 12.87 12.57
CA HIS A 23 -7.41 13.27 13.94
C HIS A 23 -7.53 14.78 14.07
N GLU A 24 -6.60 15.54 13.52
CA GLU A 24 -6.64 17.02 13.50
C GLU A 24 -7.91 17.55 12.81
N ARG A 25 -8.31 16.92 11.70
CA ARG A 25 -9.50 17.33 10.94
C ARG A 25 -10.82 16.87 11.57
N GLU A 26 -10.87 15.63 12.05
CA GLU A 26 -12.12 14.94 12.38
C GLU A 26 -12.20 14.44 13.83
N GLN A 27 -11.18 14.72 14.67
CA GLN A 27 -11.14 14.25 16.06
C GLN A 27 -11.47 12.76 16.18
N ILE A 28 -10.68 11.89 15.53
CA ILE A 28 -10.86 10.44 15.62
C ILE A 28 -10.41 9.90 16.98
N GLU A 29 -11.10 8.88 17.48
CA GLU A 29 -10.63 7.96 18.52
C GLU A 29 -10.38 6.60 17.86
N LEU A 30 -9.15 6.07 17.97
CA LEU A 30 -8.74 4.85 17.30
C LEU A 30 -9.05 3.61 18.15
N ALA A 31 -9.74 2.62 17.57
CA ALA A 31 -9.96 1.30 18.18
C ALA A 31 -9.18 0.22 17.42
N LEU A 32 -8.17 -0.39 18.07
CA LEU A 32 -7.26 -1.37 17.52
C LEU A 32 -7.71 -2.78 17.93
N PHE A 33 -8.13 -3.62 16.97
CA PHE A 33 -8.63 -4.98 17.26
C PHE A 33 -7.68 -6.11 16.85
N GLY A 34 -6.52 -5.82 16.26
CA GLY A 34 -5.54 -6.81 15.81
C GLY A 34 -4.56 -7.29 16.89
N GLY A 35 -4.81 -6.95 18.16
CA GLY A 35 -3.92 -7.27 19.29
C GLY A 35 -2.72 -6.33 19.38
N ARG A 36 -1.66 -6.78 20.10
CA ARG A 36 -0.44 -5.98 20.34
C ARG A 36 0.69 -6.27 19.35
N LEU A 37 0.44 -7.11 18.35
CA LEU A 37 1.43 -7.45 17.32
C LEU A 37 1.15 -6.65 16.06
N GLN A 38 2.19 -6.10 15.46
CA GLN A 38 2.11 -5.46 14.15
C GLN A 38 2.10 -6.50 13.01
N HIS A 39 1.81 -6.04 11.81
CA HIS A 39 1.94 -6.84 10.61
C HIS A 39 3.40 -7.35 10.48
N GLY A 40 3.62 -8.66 10.60
CA GLY A 40 4.97 -9.27 10.63
C GLY A 40 5.40 -9.77 12.01
N GLY A 41 4.56 -9.67 13.05
CA GLY A 41 4.84 -10.25 14.38
C GLY A 41 5.65 -9.37 15.33
N ALA A 42 6.06 -8.18 14.92
CA ALA A 42 6.74 -7.24 15.81
C ALA A 42 5.78 -6.66 16.86
N PRO A 43 6.23 -6.44 18.12
CA PRO A 43 5.41 -5.79 19.13
C PRO A 43 5.00 -4.39 18.73
N PHE A 44 3.77 -3.98 19.05
CA PHE A 44 3.35 -2.59 18.92
C PHE A 44 4.00 -1.78 20.06
N GLN A 45 5.02 -1.00 19.74
CA GLN A 45 5.77 -0.19 20.72
C GLN A 45 5.55 1.31 20.54
N GLN A 46 4.80 1.74 19.53
CA GLN A 46 4.68 3.15 19.19
C GLN A 46 3.55 3.81 20.01
N GLN A 47 3.88 4.88 20.74
CA GLN A 47 2.86 5.80 21.27
C GLN A 47 2.25 6.57 20.11
N LEU A 48 0.91 6.45 19.97
CA LEU A 48 0.19 7.23 18.97
C LEU A 48 -0.11 8.62 19.51
N PRO A 49 0.03 9.69 18.71
CA PRO A 49 -0.16 11.07 19.16
C PRO A 49 -1.64 11.49 19.27
N PHE A 50 -2.55 10.54 19.24
CA PHE A 50 -4.01 10.76 19.33
C PHE A 50 -4.68 9.68 20.18
N PRO A 51 -5.93 9.91 20.67
CA PRO A 51 -6.65 8.96 21.52
C PRO A 51 -6.82 7.60 20.85
N HIS A 52 -6.39 6.54 21.53
CA HIS A 52 -6.50 5.18 21.03
C HIS A 52 -6.76 4.18 22.16
N ARG A 53 -7.30 3.03 21.79
CA ARG A 53 -7.50 1.88 22.69
C ARG A 53 -7.35 0.55 21.96
N HIS A 54 -6.89 -0.46 22.67
CA HIS A 54 -6.95 -1.84 22.22
C HIS A 54 -8.28 -2.46 22.65
N VAL A 55 -8.94 -3.15 21.70
CA VAL A 55 -10.25 -3.77 21.93
C VAL A 55 -10.27 -5.17 21.33
N ARG A 56 -11.10 -6.06 21.88
CA ARG A 56 -11.41 -7.32 21.23
C ARG A 56 -12.47 -7.09 20.14
N PRO A 57 -12.50 -7.88 19.06
CA PRO A 57 -13.45 -7.66 17.96
C PRO A 57 -14.94 -7.62 18.38
N HIS A 58 -15.35 -8.38 19.42
CA HIS A 58 -16.72 -8.40 19.92
C HIS A 58 -17.06 -7.16 20.76
N GLU A 59 -16.09 -6.55 21.43
CA GLU A 59 -16.29 -5.31 22.23
C GLU A 59 -16.64 -4.10 21.36
N LEU A 60 -16.34 -4.17 20.05
CA LEU A 60 -16.65 -3.12 19.10
C LEU A 60 -18.15 -2.82 18.99
N TYR A 61 -19.01 -3.82 19.22
CA TYR A 61 -20.45 -3.57 19.28
C TYR A 61 -20.81 -2.59 20.39
N ALA A 62 -20.41 -2.88 21.64
CA ALA A 62 -20.71 -2.04 22.78
C ALA A 62 -20.07 -0.64 22.62
N LEU A 63 -18.86 -0.58 22.12
CA LEU A 63 -18.14 0.67 21.89
C LEU A 63 -18.87 1.54 20.84
N ALA A 64 -19.22 0.99 19.69
CA ALA A 64 -19.93 1.70 18.64
C ALA A 64 -21.37 2.10 19.07
N ALA A 65 -22.04 1.27 19.89
CA ALA A 65 -23.38 1.51 20.41
C ALA A 65 -23.43 2.51 21.59
N SER A 66 -22.28 2.96 22.11
CA SER A 66 -22.19 3.74 23.35
C SER A 66 -22.78 5.15 23.29
N GLY A 67 -23.14 5.66 22.10
CA GLY A 67 -23.60 7.03 21.88
C GLY A 67 -22.51 8.11 22.02
N ARG A 68 -21.25 7.71 22.23
CA ARG A 68 -20.10 8.63 22.41
C ARG A 68 -19.57 9.18 21.07
N TYR A 69 -19.89 8.54 19.96
CA TYR A 69 -19.34 8.86 18.64
C TYR A 69 -20.41 9.46 17.73
N ARG A 70 -19.99 10.33 16.80
CA ARG A 70 -20.86 10.90 15.77
C ARG A 70 -20.89 10.06 14.47
N ALA A 71 -19.89 9.19 14.26
CA ALA A 71 -19.80 8.24 13.15
C ALA A 71 -18.86 7.09 13.51
N VAL A 72 -18.95 5.99 12.76
CA VAL A 72 -18.05 4.84 12.86
C VAL A 72 -17.39 4.59 11.52
N VAL A 73 -16.05 4.60 11.48
CA VAL A 73 -15.26 4.14 10.33
C VAL A 73 -14.71 2.74 10.64
N CYS A 74 -14.91 1.78 9.75
CA CYS A 74 -14.49 0.40 9.98
C CYS A 74 -13.92 -0.24 8.70
N PRO A 75 -12.79 -0.99 8.77
CA PRO A 75 -12.28 -1.71 7.63
C PRO A 75 -13.20 -2.88 7.27
N THR A 76 -13.16 -3.29 6.01
CA THR A 76 -13.90 -4.49 5.54
C THR A 76 -13.17 -5.80 5.88
N GLY A 77 -11.95 -5.73 6.40
CA GLY A 77 -11.16 -6.88 6.87
C GLY A 77 -11.56 -7.32 8.28
N GLY A 78 -11.32 -8.59 8.60
CA GLY A 78 -11.72 -9.20 9.86
C GLY A 78 -13.09 -9.90 9.77
N ARG A 79 -13.28 -10.95 10.59
CA ARG A 79 -14.52 -11.76 10.53
C ARG A 79 -15.65 -11.17 11.39
N VAL A 80 -15.31 -10.63 12.55
CA VAL A 80 -16.26 -10.15 13.56
C VAL A 80 -16.32 -8.62 13.60
N ALA A 81 -15.18 -7.95 13.51
CA ALA A 81 -15.07 -6.51 13.68
C ALA A 81 -16.03 -5.69 12.79
N PRO A 82 -16.14 -5.94 11.45
CA PRO A 82 -17.05 -5.15 10.61
C PRO A 82 -18.52 -5.33 10.98
N LEU A 83 -18.92 -6.55 11.35
CA LEU A 83 -20.32 -6.85 11.73
C LEU A 83 -20.66 -6.24 13.10
N ALA A 84 -19.75 -6.31 14.06
CA ALA A 84 -19.92 -5.71 15.39
C ALA A 84 -20.00 -4.19 15.31
N ALA A 85 -19.10 -3.57 14.53
CA ALA A 85 -19.12 -2.11 14.30
C ALA A 85 -20.41 -1.67 13.59
N TRP A 86 -20.84 -2.41 12.57
CA TRP A 86 -22.10 -2.14 11.85
C TRP A 86 -23.31 -2.23 12.77
N ALA A 87 -23.45 -3.30 13.55
CA ALA A 87 -24.57 -3.48 14.45
C ALA A 87 -24.59 -2.40 15.55
N GLY A 88 -23.41 -2.04 16.10
CA GLY A 88 -23.27 -0.98 17.09
C GLY A 88 -23.63 0.40 16.55
N ALA A 89 -23.15 0.77 15.35
CA ALA A 89 -23.48 2.02 14.68
C ALA A 89 -25.00 2.13 14.43
N ARG A 90 -25.62 1.07 13.95
CA ARG A 90 -27.08 0.98 13.75
C ARG A 90 -27.85 1.16 15.04
N ARG A 91 -27.38 0.55 16.16
CA ARG A 91 -27.98 0.69 17.49
C ARG A 91 -27.89 2.11 18.03
N ALA A 92 -26.77 2.80 17.74
CA ALA A 92 -26.55 4.19 18.15
C ALA A 92 -27.22 5.22 17.22
N GLY A 93 -27.73 4.82 16.06
CA GLY A 93 -28.28 5.73 15.05
C GLY A 93 -27.24 6.64 14.40
N VAL A 94 -25.96 6.19 14.30
CA VAL A 94 -24.87 6.96 13.69
C VAL A 94 -24.41 6.35 12.37
N PRO A 95 -23.89 7.16 11.43
CA PRO A 95 -23.41 6.65 10.15
C PRO A 95 -22.26 5.65 10.28
N LEU A 96 -22.29 4.61 9.44
CA LEU A 96 -21.19 3.68 9.23
C LEU A 96 -20.50 3.97 7.91
N ILE A 97 -19.19 4.21 7.97
CA ILE A 97 -18.31 4.36 6.83
C ILE A 97 -17.40 3.14 6.74
N LEU A 98 -17.44 2.41 5.63
CA LEU A 98 -16.53 1.29 5.41
C LEU A 98 -15.23 1.76 4.75
N TRP A 99 -14.11 1.21 5.18
CA TRP A 99 -12.81 1.41 4.55
C TRP A 99 -12.39 0.14 3.81
N ALA A 100 -12.37 0.20 2.48
CA ALA A 100 -12.17 -0.94 1.60
C ALA A 100 -10.85 -0.86 0.82
N SER A 101 -10.15 -2.00 0.75
CA SER A 101 -8.90 -2.15 0.02
C SER A 101 -8.94 -3.26 -1.04
N LEU A 102 -9.92 -4.17 -0.96
CA LEU A 102 -10.05 -5.28 -1.89
C LEU A 102 -10.63 -4.83 -3.23
N TRP A 103 -10.05 -5.33 -4.32
CA TRP A 103 -10.52 -5.16 -5.70
C TRP A 103 -10.58 -6.48 -6.49
N ALA A 104 -10.28 -7.59 -5.82
CA ALA A 104 -10.60 -8.94 -6.25
C ALA A 104 -11.10 -9.73 -5.04
N HIS A 105 -12.15 -10.54 -5.24
CA HIS A 105 -12.66 -11.36 -4.15
C HIS A 105 -11.77 -12.59 -3.95
N PRO A 106 -11.22 -12.81 -2.74
CA PRO A 106 -10.39 -13.97 -2.49
C PRO A 106 -11.19 -15.27 -2.67
N ARG A 107 -10.60 -16.26 -3.35
CA ARG A 107 -11.24 -17.54 -3.69
C ARG A 107 -10.88 -18.61 -2.68
N SER A 108 -11.57 -18.64 -1.55
CA SER A 108 -11.52 -19.76 -0.57
C SER A 108 -12.90 -20.01 0.00
N LEU A 109 -13.13 -21.18 0.60
CA LEU A 109 -14.42 -21.51 1.22
C LEU A 109 -14.88 -20.46 2.24
N ALA A 110 -13.97 -20.00 3.10
CA ALA A 110 -14.27 -18.95 4.07
C ALA A 110 -14.69 -17.63 3.41
N HIS A 111 -14.07 -17.25 2.28
CA HIS A 111 -14.41 -16.04 1.56
C HIS A 111 -15.72 -16.20 0.77
N THR A 112 -16.01 -17.38 0.25
CA THR A 112 -17.30 -17.67 -0.38
C THR A 112 -18.44 -17.51 0.63
N LEU A 113 -18.29 -18.04 1.85
CA LEU A 113 -19.26 -17.86 2.92
C LEU A 113 -19.38 -16.41 3.39
N SER A 114 -18.29 -15.67 3.42
CA SER A 114 -18.28 -14.24 3.80
C SER A 114 -18.78 -13.29 2.73
N TYR A 115 -19.01 -13.76 1.49
CA TYR A 115 -19.42 -12.91 0.37
C TYR A 115 -20.77 -12.24 0.61
N VAL A 116 -21.76 -13.00 1.08
CA VAL A 116 -23.14 -12.47 1.32
C VAL A 116 -23.15 -11.44 2.46
N PRO A 117 -22.57 -11.71 3.63
CA PRO A 117 -22.43 -10.70 4.69
C PRO A 117 -21.69 -9.45 4.22
N LEU A 118 -20.58 -9.59 3.50
CA LEU A 118 -19.81 -8.45 2.99
C LEU A 118 -20.61 -7.61 1.99
N ARG A 119 -21.33 -8.26 1.07
CA ARG A 119 -22.22 -7.57 0.14
C ARG A 119 -23.34 -6.81 0.86
N ARG A 120 -23.89 -7.38 1.94
CA ARG A 120 -24.89 -6.71 2.79
C ARG A 120 -24.30 -5.48 3.47
N LEU A 121 -23.06 -5.58 3.99
CA LEU A 121 -22.35 -4.44 4.56
C LEU A 121 -22.16 -3.31 3.54
N TYR A 122 -21.68 -3.60 2.32
CA TYR A 122 -21.53 -2.58 1.27
C TYR A 122 -22.85 -1.88 0.90
N ARG A 123 -23.94 -2.62 0.90
CA ARG A 123 -25.27 -2.06 0.60
C ARG A 123 -25.86 -1.21 1.72
N SER A 124 -25.50 -1.53 2.96
CA SER A 124 -26.06 -0.89 4.16
C SER A 124 -25.15 0.19 4.75
N ALA A 125 -23.91 0.33 4.27
CA ALA A 125 -23.01 1.38 4.68
C ALA A 125 -23.49 2.73 4.13
N ASP A 126 -23.37 3.77 4.93
CA ASP A 126 -23.77 5.13 4.58
C ASP A 126 -22.76 5.75 3.59
N ALA A 127 -21.46 5.39 3.74
CA ALA A 127 -20.43 5.67 2.76
C ALA A 127 -19.36 4.57 2.73
N VAL A 128 -18.57 4.53 1.65
CA VAL A 128 -17.42 3.63 1.51
C VAL A 128 -16.21 4.45 1.05
N VAL A 129 -15.11 4.36 1.78
CA VAL A 129 -13.82 4.93 1.42
C VAL A 129 -12.94 3.84 0.82
N THR A 130 -12.32 4.11 -0.31
CA THR A 130 -11.56 3.14 -1.10
C THR A 130 -10.15 3.63 -1.38
N TYR A 131 -9.23 2.71 -1.68
CA TYR A 131 -7.84 3.03 -2.03
C TYR A 131 -7.68 3.71 -3.40
N GLY A 132 -8.67 3.57 -4.29
CA GLY A 132 -8.62 4.13 -5.63
C GLY A 132 -9.78 3.67 -6.51
N PRO A 133 -9.83 4.09 -7.78
CA PRO A 133 -10.91 3.78 -8.73
C PRO A 133 -11.11 2.27 -8.92
N HIS A 134 -10.05 1.45 -8.89
CA HIS A 134 -10.11 0.00 -8.98
C HIS A 134 -10.91 -0.64 -7.82
N VAL A 135 -10.69 -0.17 -6.59
CA VAL A 135 -11.47 -0.60 -5.43
C VAL A 135 -12.88 -0.02 -5.48
N SER A 136 -13.04 1.23 -5.95
CA SER A 136 -14.35 1.87 -6.12
C SER A 136 -15.25 1.08 -7.07
N ALA A 137 -14.72 0.63 -8.20
CA ALA A 137 -15.45 -0.24 -9.14
C ALA A 137 -15.88 -1.56 -8.46
N TYR A 138 -14.97 -2.18 -7.70
CA TYR A 138 -15.24 -3.42 -6.98
C TYR A 138 -16.37 -3.28 -5.95
N VAL A 139 -16.37 -2.22 -5.13
CA VAL A 139 -17.40 -2.03 -4.09
C VAL A 139 -18.74 -1.60 -4.67
N ARG A 140 -18.75 -0.77 -5.74
CA ARG A 140 -19.98 -0.40 -6.47
C ARG A 140 -20.69 -1.61 -7.09
N ALA A 141 -19.92 -2.53 -7.69
CA ALA A 141 -20.45 -3.80 -8.21
C ALA A 141 -21.10 -4.68 -7.11
N ARG A 142 -20.82 -4.38 -5.82
CA ARG A 142 -21.41 -5.07 -4.66
C ARG A 142 -22.50 -4.27 -3.96
N GLY A 143 -22.87 -3.14 -4.54
CA GLY A 143 -23.99 -2.34 -4.11
C GLY A 143 -23.67 -1.15 -3.22
N ALA A 144 -22.40 -0.77 -3.06
CA ALA A 144 -22.03 0.49 -2.45
C ALA A 144 -22.49 1.67 -3.35
N ARG A 145 -23.13 2.67 -2.76
CA ARG A 145 -23.72 3.81 -3.48
C ARG A 145 -22.90 5.08 -3.32
N ASN A 146 -22.54 5.40 -2.09
CA ASN A 146 -21.78 6.60 -1.72
C ASN A 146 -20.30 6.22 -1.54
N VAL A 147 -19.47 6.48 -2.56
CA VAL A 147 -18.08 5.97 -2.63
C VAL A 147 -17.10 7.11 -2.83
N HIS A 148 -16.17 7.22 -1.91
CA HIS A 148 -15.08 8.21 -1.88
C HIS A 148 -13.72 7.53 -2.01
N VAL A 149 -12.72 8.28 -2.46
CA VAL A 149 -11.35 7.79 -2.58
C VAL A 149 -10.47 8.49 -1.54
N ALA A 150 -9.72 7.67 -0.78
CA ALA A 150 -8.58 8.06 0.03
C ALA A 150 -7.41 7.18 -0.41
N ALA A 151 -6.68 7.65 -1.42
CA ALA A 151 -5.57 6.90 -2.00
C ALA A 151 -4.45 6.71 -0.97
N GLN A 152 -3.74 5.60 -1.08
CA GLN A 152 -2.67 5.30 -0.14
C GLN A 152 -1.52 6.28 -0.27
N SER A 153 -0.90 6.61 0.85
CA SER A 153 0.13 7.62 0.96
C SER A 153 1.24 7.19 1.93
N VAL A 154 2.36 7.82 1.81
CA VAL A 154 3.51 7.74 2.72
C VAL A 154 3.87 9.14 3.22
N ASP A 155 4.85 9.24 4.10
CA ASP A 155 5.47 10.51 4.45
C ASP A 155 6.35 10.99 3.29
N ASN A 156 5.81 11.87 2.44
CA ASN A 156 6.53 12.36 1.28
C ASN A 156 7.78 13.15 1.68
N ASP A 157 7.78 13.90 2.79
CA ASP A 157 8.92 14.70 3.24
C ASP A 157 10.06 13.79 3.68
N PHE A 158 9.73 12.74 4.46
CA PHE A 158 10.70 11.73 4.83
C PHE A 158 11.29 11.03 3.60
N TRP A 159 10.43 10.51 2.71
CA TRP A 159 10.90 9.72 1.56
C TRP A 159 11.61 10.55 0.47
N ARG A 160 11.34 11.85 0.35
CA ARG A 160 12.04 12.77 -0.57
C ARG A 160 13.33 13.32 -0.01
N SER A 161 13.52 13.30 1.31
CA SER A 161 14.71 13.86 1.91
C SER A 161 15.95 13.15 1.35
N ARG A 162 16.98 13.95 1.05
CA ARG A 162 18.20 13.48 0.40
C ARG A 162 18.88 12.43 1.28
N ALA A 163 18.98 11.21 0.78
CA ALA A 163 19.78 10.19 1.39
C ALA A 163 21.23 10.33 0.89
N VAL A 164 22.20 10.12 1.76
CA VAL A 164 23.58 9.96 1.34
C VAL A 164 23.66 8.60 0.65
N ALA A 165 23.66 8.62 -0.66
CA ALA A 165 23.68 7.41 -1.49
C ALA A 165 25.08 6.79 -1.41
N SER A 166 25.35 6.01 -0.41
CA SER A 166 26.47 5.05 -0.45
C SER A 166 26.23 3.94 0.56
N PRO A 167 25.55 2.85 0.15
CA PRO A 167 25.47 1.65 0.98
C PRO A 167 26.80 0.90 0.91
N THR A 168 27.89 1.55 1.35
CA THR A 168 29.27 1.00 1.30
C THR A 168 29.48 -0.25 2.14
N ASP A 169 28.60 -0.50 3.08
CA ASP A 169 28.56 -1.67 3.98
C ASP A 169 27.70 -2.82 3.45
N LEU A 170 26.96 -2.59 2.36
CA LEU A 170 26.18 -3.64 1.69
C LEU A 170 27.05 -4.25 0.58
N ARG A 171 26.87 -5.55 0.30
CA ARG A 171 27.40 -6.19 -0.93
C ARG A 171 26.73 -5.57 -2.14
N TRP A 172 27.19 -4.38 -2.53
CA TRP A 172 26.59 -3.54 -3.53
C TRP A 172 27.18 -3.80 -4.90
N PRO A 173 26.41 -3.92 -5.97
CA PRO A 173 26.94 -4.10 -7.32
C PRO A 173 27.53 -2.78 -7.85
N ALA A 174 28.72 -2.43 -7.37
CA ALA A 174 29.36 -1.14 -7.62
C ALA A 174 29.63 -0.85 -9.10
N ARG A 175 29.85 -1.90 -9.91
CA ARG A 175 30.13 -1.78 -11.35
C ARG A 175 28.87 -1.69 -12.22
N ALA A 176 27.67 -1.90 -11.67
CA ALA A 176 26.44 -1.83 -12.45
C ALA A 176 26.15 -0.39 -12.89
N GLN A 177 25.83 -0.22 -14.18
CA GLN A 177 25.41 1.05 -14.77
C GLN A 177 23.94 1.36 -14.44
N VAL A 178 23.09 0.33 -14.36
CA VAL A 178 21.66 0.44 -14.02
C VAL A 178 21.30 -0.57 -12.94
N ARG A 179 20.65 -0.08 -11.89
CA ARG A 179 20.23 -0.90 -10.75
C ARG A 179 18.73 -0.97 -10.66
N PHE A 180 18.22 -2.18 -10.85
CA PHE A 180 16.80 -2.50 -10.67
C PHE A 180 16.57 -2.95 -9.24
N LEU A 181 15.53 -2.44 -8.60
CA LEU A 181 15.21 -2.69 -7.21
C LEU A 181 13.87 -3.41 -7.07
N PHE A 182 13.85 -4.45 -6.26
CA PHE A 182 12.62 -5.06 -5.75
C PHE A 182 12.59 -4.94 -4.23
N VAL A 183 11.48 -4.48 -3.67
CA VAL A 183 11.26 -4.40 -2.22
C VAL A 183 10.00 -5.18 -1.86
N GLY A 184 10.14 -6.22 -1.05
CA GLY A 184 8.98 -6.98 -0.63
C GLY A 184 9.32 -8.29 0.07
N ARG A 185 8.32 -8.83 0.79
CA ARG A 185 8.41 -10.13 1.45
C ARG A 185 8.33 -11.27 0.42
N PRO A 186 8.93 -12.45 0.70
CA PRO A 186 8.94 -13.59 -0.20
C PRO A 186 7.59 -14.36 -0.19
N VAL A 187 6.51 -13.66 -0.51
CA VAL A 187 5.16 -14.26 -0.61
C VAL A 187 4.71 -14.31 -2.07
N ALA A 188 4.00 -15.36 -2.45
CA ALA A 188 3.63 -15.66 -3.83
C ALA A 188 3.04 -14.46 -4.60
N GLY A 189 2.16 -13.68 -3.94
CA GLY A 189 1.51 -12.53 -4.56
C GLY A 189 2.46 -11.39 -4.94
N LYS A 190 3.70 -11.37 -4.46
CA LYS A 190 4.70 -10.35 -4.82
C LYS A 190 5.42 -10.63 -6.14
N GLY A 191 5.23 -11.81 -6.74
CA GLY A 191 5.71 -12.12 -8.09
C GLY A 191 7.24 -12.28 -8.22
N LEU A 192 7.95 -12.58 -7.11
CA LEU A 192 9.40 -12.78 -7.16
C LEU A 192 9.85 -13.83 -8.19
N PRO A 193 9.18 -15.00 -8.37
CA PRO A 193 9.54 -15.94 -9.41
C PRO A 193 9.42 -15.37 -10.83
N VAL A 194 8.40 -14.54 -11.08
CA VAL A 194 8.21 -13.86 -12.37
C VAL A 194 9.35 -12.87 -12.63
N LEU A 195 9.75 -12.11 -11.61
CA LEU A 195 10.89 -11.19 -11.71
C LEU A 195 12.19 -11.92 -12.01
N VAL A 196 12.48 -13.01 -11.30
CA VAL A 196 13.72 -13.78 -11.51
C VAL A 196 13.76 -14.39 -12.93
N ALA A 197 12.63 -14.93 -13.40
CA ALA A 197 12.52 -15.43 -14.76
C ALA A 197 12.74 -14.31 -15.80
N ALA A 198 12.13 -13.15 -15.62
CA ALA A 198 12.32 -11.98 -16.47
C ALA A 198 13.77 -11.47 -16.43
N TRP A 199 14.40 -11.46 -15.26
CA TRP A 199 15.78 -11.04 -15.09
C TRP A 199 16.76 -11.95 -15.85
N ARG A 200 16.57 -13.28 -15.77
CA ARG A 200 17.39 -14.25 -16.52
C ARG A 200 17.31 -14.03 -18.03
N ILE A 201 16.19 -13.58 -18.55
CA ILE A 201 16.01 -13.21 -19.97
C ILE A 201 16.70 -11.87 -20.26
N ALA A 202 16.42 -10.85 -19.46
CA ALA A 202 16.88 -9.48 -19.70
C ALA A 202 18.41 -9.33 -19.60
N ARG A 203 19.08 -10.03 -18.67
CA ARG A 203 20.54 -9.94 -18.47
C ARG A 203 21.37 -10.29 -19.69
N ILE A 204 20.84 -11.10 -20.62
CA ILE A 204 21.53 -11.49 -21.85
C ILE A 204 21.84 -10.27 -22.72
N THR A 205 20.95 -9.28 -22.73
CA THR A 205 21.07 -8.05 -23.54
C THR A 205 21.42 -6.82 -22.72
N SER A 206 21.53 -6.96 -21.39
CA SER A 206 21.81 -5.85 -20.46
C SER A 206 22.82 -6.28 -19.37
N PRO A 207 24.02 -6.74 -19.74
CA PRO A 207 24.98 -7.36 -18.82
C PRO A 207 25.54 -6.38 -17.78
N THR A 208 25.47 -5.08 -18.04
CA THR A 208 25.93 -4.02 -17.10
C THR A 208 24.88 -3.62 -16.07
N SER A 209 23.73 -4.28 -16.05
CA SER A 209 22.66 -4.02 -15.07
C SER A 209 22.79 -4.96 -13.86
N ALA A 210 22.24 -4.54 -12.71
CA ALA A 210 22.14 -5.36 -11.52
C ALA A 210 20.70 -5.37 -10.96
N LEU A 211 20.33 -6.47 -10.29
CA LEU A 211 19.07 -6.60 -9.57
C LEU A 211 19.36 -6.59 -8.06
N VAL A 212 18.73 -5.67 -7.35
CA VAL A 212 18.79 -5.55 -5.90
C VAL A 212 17.47 -6.01 -5.29
N LEU A 213 17.52 -6.99 -4.40
CA LEU A 213 16.36 -7.58 -3.73
C LEU A 213 16.38 -7.23 -2.25
N VAL A 214 15.35 -6.56 -1.75
CA VAL A 214 15.21 -6.21 -0.33
C VAL A 214 14.05 -6.96 0.31
N GLY A 215 14.31 -7.59 1.47
CA GLY A 215 13.29 -8.25 2.28
C GLY A 215 12.82 -9.61 1.76
N THR A 216 13.51 -10.18 0.77
CA THR A 216 13.11 -11.46 0.16
C THR A 216 13.52 -12.68 0.97
N GLY A 217 14.56 -12.56 1.81
CA GLY A 217 15.15 -13.71 2.51
C GLY A 217 15.65 -14.80 1.55
N GLU A 218 15.69 -16.02 2.05
CA GLU A 218 15.90 -17.21 1.20
C GLU A 218 14.61 -17.54 0.44
N HIS A 219 14.74 -17.84 -0.85
CA HIS A 219 13.60 -18.17 -1.69
C HIS A 219 14.03 -19.12 -2.82
N PRO A 220 13.30 -20.23 -3.07
CA PRO A 220 13.69 -21.23 -4.08
C PRO A 220 13.90 -20.69 -5.51
N ALA A 221 13.19 -19.64 -5.89
CA ALA A 221 13.38 -18.99 -7.20
C ALA A 221 14.78 -18.40 -7.39
N LEU A 222 15.52 -18.16 -6.28
CA LEU A 222 16.86 -17.59 -6.25
C LEU A 222 17.97 -18.67 -6.18
N ASP A 223 17.57 -19.93 -6.08
CA ASP A 223 18.52 -21.04 -6.04
C ASP A 223 19.19 -21.19 -7.43
N GLY A 224 20.51 -21.28 -7.43
CA GLY A 224 21.33 -21.34 -8.65
C GLY A 224 21.80 -19.99 -9.22
N ASP A 225 21.27 -18.84 -8.74
CA ASP A 225 21.74 -17.50 -9.15
C ASP A 225 22.79 -16.89 -8.19
N ALA A 226 23.29 -17.67 -7.23
CA ALA A 226 24.20 -17.22 -6.18
C ALA A 226 25.68 -17.09 -6.63
N GLY A 227 25.98 -17.06 -7.92
CA GLY A 227 27.34 -16.91 -8.44
C GLY A 227 27.82 -15.46 -8.41
N GLU A 228 28.83 -15.15 -7.61
CA GLU A 228 29.55 -13.86 -7.59
C GLU A 228 30.22 -13.53 -8.95
N ALA A 229 30.22 -14.45 -9.90
CA ALA A 229 30.86 -14.36 -11.22
C ALA A 229 29.89 -14.00 -12.36
N SER A 230 28.65 -13.65 -12.07
CA SER A 230 27.70 -13.22 -13.11
C SER A 230 27.92 -11.77 -13.51
N ASP A 231 27.99 -11.49 -14.80
CA ASP A 231 28.09 -10.11 -15.34
C ASP A 231 26.85 -9.26 -15.01
N ALA A 232 25.75 -9.88 -14.55
CA ALA A 232 24.54 -9.21 -14.10
C ALA A 232 24.10 -9.71 -12.69
N PRO A 233 24.75 -9.23 -11.61
CA PRO A 233 24.60 -9.77 -10.27
C PRO A 233 23.23 -9.51 -9.67
N ILE A 234 22.76 -10.47 -8.85
CA ILE A 234 21.61 -10.29 -7.95
C ILE A 234 22.14 -10.05 -6.54
N ALA A 235 22.01 -8.81 -6.06
CA ALA A 235 22.33 -8.45 -4.69
C ALA A 235 21.12 -8.72 -3.79
N ARG A 236 21.32 -9.39 -2.65
CA ARG A 236 20.25 -9.74 -1.71
C ARG A 236 20.48 -9.01 -0.39
N LEU A 237 19.49 -8.25 0.04
CA LEU A 237 19.48 -7.53 1.30
C LEU A 237 18.33 -8.06 2.17
N GLY A 238 18.59 -8.18 3.47
CA GLY A 238 17.55 -8.50 4.44
C GLY A 238 16.47 -7.42 4.54
N PRO A 239 15.52 -7.57 5.48
CA PRO A 239 14.63 -6.48 5.86
C PRO A 239 15.44 -5.27 6.32
N LEU A 240 15.07 -4.07 5.89
CA LEU A 240 15.73 -2.81 6.21
C LEU A 240 14.76 -1.87 6.92
N GLU A 241 15.28 -1.09 7.86
CA GLU A 241 14.56 0.03 8.45
C GLU A 241 14.34 1.15 7.41
N PRO A 242 13.34 2.01 7.58
CA PRO A 242 12.95 3.01 6.59
C PRO A 242 14.08 3.94 6.13
N GLU A 243 14.95 4.38 7.07
CA GLU A 243 16.07 5.25 6.77
C GLU A 243 17.06 4.56 5.83
N ARG A 244 17.36 3.30 6.12
CA ARG A 244 18.28 2.50 5.33
C ARG A 244 17.69 2.10 3.98
N LEU A 245 16.39 1.81 3.96
CA LEU A 245 15.66 1.52 2.72
C LEU A 245 15.64 2.74 1.79
N ARG A 246 15.50 3.96 2.33
CA ARG A 246 15.58 5.20 1.58
C ARG A 246 16.95 5.38 0.90
N GLU A 247 18.05 5.03 1.56
CA GLU A 247 19.39 5.04 0.96
C GLU A 247 19.49 4.05 -0.22
N VAL A 248 18.88 2.88 -0.09
CA VAL A 248 18.82 1.89 -1.18
C VAL A 248 17.99 2.41 -2.35
N TYR A 249 16.84 3.05 -2.10
CA TYR A 249 16.10 3.71 -3.17
C TYR A 249 16.95 4.76 -3.88
N ALA A 250 17.60 5.66 -3.13
CA ALA A 250 18.44 6.72 -3.69
C ALA A 250 19.62 6.20 -4.53
N ALA A 251 20.06 4.97 -4.29
CA ALA A 251 21.17 4.34 -5.01
C ALA A 251 20.73 3.46 -6.19
N CYS A 252 19.43 3.33 -6.45
CA CYS A 252 18.85 2.55 -7.55
C CYS A 252 18.22 3.47 -8.61
N ASP A 253 17.97 2.91 -9.80
CA ASP A 253 17.46 3.65 -10.96
C ASP A 253 16.00 3.30 -11.27
N VAL A 254 15.59 2.04 -11.03
CA VAL A 254 14.28 1.51 -11.41
C VAL A 254 13.72 0.64 -10.30
N LEU A 255 12.50 0.92 -9.85
CA LEU A 255 11.73 0.01 -9.01
C LEU A 255 10.94 -0.96 -9.87
N VAL A 256 10.96 -2.26 -9.53
CA VAL A 256 10.13 -3.30 -10.16
C VAL A 256 9.14 -3.88 -9.15
N VAL A 257 7.84 -3.79 -9.46
CA VAL A 257 6.74 -4.31 -8.63
C VAL A 257 5.94 -5.33 -9.44
N PRO A 258 6.42 -6.58 -9.55
CA PRO A 258 5.87 -7.61 -10.43
C PRO A 258 4.73 -8.39 -9.78
N SER A 259 3.97 -7.79 -8.88
CA SER A 259 2.92 -8.47 -8.11
C SER A 259 1.94 -9.19 -9.03
N ILE A 260 1.53 -10.39 -8.61
CA ILE A 260 0.58 -11.24 -9.36
C ILE A 260 -0.71 -11.42 -8.58
N GLN A 261 -1.78 -11.71 -9.30
CA GLN A 261 -3.02 -12.14 -8.67
C GLN A 261 -2.92 -13.62 -8.32
N THR A 262 -3.09 -13.95 -7.03
CA THR A 262 -3.24 -15.32 -6.56
C THR A 262 -4.73 -15.65 -6.28
N ARG A 263 -5.01 -16.87 -5.83
CA ARG A 263 -6.39 -17.22 -5.42
C ARG A 263 -6.94 -16.36 -4.28
N THR A 264 -6.08 -15.86 -3.40
CA THR A 264 -6.48 -15.15 -2.16
C THR A 264 -5.93 -13.75 -2.04
N PHE A 265 -5.05 -13.32 -2.94
CA PHE A 265 -4.38 -12.04 -2.85
C PHE A 265 -4.31 -11.36 -4.22
N ARG A 266 -4.55 -10.07 -4.25
CA ARG A 266 -4.18 -9.13 -5.30
C ARG A 266 -3.69 -7.87 -4.60
N GLU A 267 -2.57 -7.30 -5.05
CA GLU A 267 -1.91 -6.19 -4.35
C GLU A 267 -2.85 -4.99 -4.18
N PRO A 268 -3.24 -4.63 -2.95
CA PRO A 268 -4.21 -3.55 -2.74
C PRO A 268 -3.70 -2.19 -3.20
N TRP A 269 -2.38 -1.94 -3.06
CA TRP A 269 -1.73 -0.70 -3.49
C TRP A 269 -0.28 -0.91 -3.93
N GLY A 270 0.64 -1.23 -3.01
CA GLY A 270 2.08 -1.28 -3.23
C GLY A 270 2.74 0.04 -2.84
N LEU A 271 2.82 0.34 -1.53
CA LEU A 271 3.40 1.59 -0.98
C LEU A 271 4.84 1.85 -1.42
N VAL A 272 5.61 0.79 -1.71
CA VAL A 272 6.95 0.88 -2.28
C VAL A 272 7.02 1.72 -3.55
N VAL A 273 5.90 1.85 -4.29
CA VAL A 273 5.78 2.75 -5.45
C VAL A 273 5.86 4.21 -5.00
N ASN A 274 5.10 4.58 -3.96
CA ASN A 274 5.14 5.93 -3.41
C ASN A 274 6.55 6.26 -2.89
N GLU A 275 7.19 5.32 -2.21
CA GLU A 275 8.54 5.45 -1.65
C GLU A 275 9.57 5.69 -2.77
N ALA A 276 9.59 4.84 -3.79
CA ALA A 276 10.52 4.93 -4.91
C ALA A 276 10.31 6.20 -5.76
N MET A 277 9.06 6.56 -6.05
CA MET A 277 8.75 7.78 -6.81
C MET A 277 9.22 9.04 -6.08
N ASN A 278 9.16 9.07 -4.73
CA ASN A 278 9.71 10.16 -3.94
C ASN A 278 11.24 10.29 -4.09
N GLN A 279 11.95 9.21 -4.40
CA GLN A 279 13.40 9.22 -4.70
C GLN A 279 13.70 9.36 -6.20
N GLY A 280 12.67 9.54 -7.05
CA GLY A 280 12.83 9.78 -8.48
C GLY A 280 13.13 8.53 -9.31
N LEU A 281 12.89 7.32 -8.80
CA LEU A 281 13.08 6.10 -9.58
C LEU A 281 12.00 5.99 -10.67
N ALA A 282 12.40 5.50 -11.84
CA ALA A 282 11.44 4.97 -12.79
C ALA A 282 10.77 3.72 -12.19
N VAL A 283 9.51 3.48 -12.52
CA VAL A 283 8.74 2.36 -11.95
C VAL A 283 8.28 1.42 -13.07
N ILE A 284 8.52 0.11 -12.90
CA ILE A 284 7.83 -0.95 -13.64
C ILE A 284 6.86 -1.61 -12.68
N ALA A 285 5.58 -1.58 -12.97
CA ALA A 285 4.54 -2.23 -12.17
C ALA A 285 3.70 -3.19 -13.02
N SER A 286 3.26 -4.30 -12.45
CA SER A 286 2.25 -5.12 -13.13
C SER A 286 0.85 -4.49 -13.00
N ASP A 287 -0.07 -4.88 -13.88
CA ASP A 287 -1.49 -4.51 -13.84
C ASP A 287 -2.23 -5.06 -12.60
N SER A 288 -1.59 -5.93 -11.83
CA SER A 288 -2.09 -6.46 -10.56
C SER A 288 -1.65 -5.63 -9.34
N VAL A 289 -0.95 -4.51 -9.55
CA VAL A 289 -0.56 -3.56 -8.50
C VAL A 289 -1.61 -2.47 -8.37
N GLY A 290 -2.11 -2.26 -7.15
CA GLY A 290 -3.14 -1.26 -6.89
C GLY A 290 -2.68 0.18 -7.20
N ALA A 291 -1.41 0.52 -7.07
CA ALA A 291 -0.86 1.83 -7.45
C ALA A 291 -0.96 2.07 -8.97
N ALA A 292 -0.83 1.03 -9.81
CA ALA A 292 -1.06 1.13 -11.25
C ALA A 292 -2.57 1.23 -11.55
N ALA A 293 -3.36 0.28 -11.08
CA ALA A 293 -4.81 0.28 -11.28
C ALA A 293 -5.52 1.49 -10.64
N GLY A 294 -4.90 2.11 -9.66
CA GLY A 294 -5.36 3.30 -8.91
C GLY A 294 -4.93 4.63 -9.51
N GLY A 295 -4.08 4.62 -10.55
CA GLY A 295 -3.70 5.79 -11.32
C GLY A 295 -2.46 6.54 -10.81
N LEU A 296 -1.75 6.01 -9.80
CA LEU A 296 -0.44 6.57 -9.42
C LEU A 296 0.60 6.23 -10.48
N VAL A 297 0.72 4.96 -10.91
CA VAL A 297 1.57 4.58 -12.04
C VAL A 297 0.76 4.62 -13.32
N ARG A 298 1.19 5.45 -14.28
CA ARG A 298 0.56 5.65 -15.60
C ARG A 298 1.53 5.24 -16.69
N ASP A 299 1.14 4.24 -17.48
CA ASP A 299 1.99 3.67 -18.52
C ASP A 299 2.49 4.73 -19.52
N GLY A 300 3.80 4.73 -19.80
CA GLY A 300 4.47 5.66 -20.71
C GLY A 300 4.55 7.11 -20.21
N VAL A 301 3.90 7.48 -19.10
CA VAL A 301 3.86 8.83 -18.55
C VAL A 301 4.84 8.97 -17.38
N ASN A 302 4.69 8.18 -16.33
CA ASN A 302 5.51 8.21 -15.12
C ASN A 302 5.96 6.82 -14.65
N GLY A 303 5.77 5.81 -15.49
CA GLY A 303 6.19 4.43 -15.27
C GLY A 303 5.88 3.55 -16.47
N VAL A 304 6.12 2.26 -16.33
CA VAL A 304 5.78 1.22 -17.30
C VAL A 304 4.84 0.24 -16.63
N VAL A 305 3.70 -0.06 -17.26
CA VAL A 305 2.75 -1.06 -16.76
C VAL A 305 2.81 -2.29 -17.67
N VAL A 306 3.03 -3.46 -17.07
CA VAL A 306 3.12 -4.74 -17.78
C VAL A 306 2.01 -5.69 -17.34
N PRO A 307 1.58 -6.64 -18.19
CA PRO A 307 0.70 -7.71 -17.76
C PRO A 307 1.29 -8.49 -16.58
N SER A 308 0.46 -8.83 -15.60
CA SER A 308 0.91 -9.65 -14.47
C SER A 308 1.13 -11.09 -14.90
N ASP A 309 2.07 -11.76 -14.23
CA ASP A 309 2.46 -13.15 -14.53
C ASP A 309 3.01 -13.37 -15.96
N ASP A 310 3.60 -12.32 -16.55
CA ASP A 310 4.23 -12.36 -17.89
C ASP A 310 5.73 -11.99 -17.78
N PRO A 311 6.63 -13.01 -17.65
CA PRO A 311 8.06 -12.77 -17.58
C PRO A 311 8.66 -12.14 -18.86
N MET A 312 8.07 -12.39 -20.04
CA MET A 312 8.57 -11.85 -21.31
C MET A 312 8.27 -10.34 -21.42
N ALA A 313 7.05 -9.94 -21.10
CA ALA A 313 6.68 -8.52 -21.06
C ALA A 313 7.51 -7.75 -20.01
N LEU A 314 7.72 -8.35 -18.84
CA LEU A 314 8.55 -7.76 -17.79
C LEU A 314 10.02 -7.67 -18.22
N ALA A 315 10.59 -8.71 -18.87
CA ALA A 315 11.95 -8.67 -19.39
C ALA A 315 12.12 -7.57 -20.43
N SER A 316 11.17 -7.41 -21.35
CA SER A 316 11.18 -6.36 -22.37
C SER A 316 11.18 -4.96 -21.74
N ALA A 317 10.39 -4.75 -20.68
CA ALA A 317 10.38 -3.48 -19.94
C ALA A 317 11.72 -3.23 -19.22
N ILE A 318 12.31 -4.27 -18.61
CA ILE A 318 13.64 -4.18 -17.96
C ILE A 318 14.70 -3.80 -19.02
N VAL A 319 14.76 -4.48 -20.15
CA VAL A 319 15.73 -4.18 -21.23
C VAL A 319 15.55 -2.76 -21.72
N ARG A 320 14.32 -2.35 -22.02
CA ARG A 320 14.02 -0.98 -22.48
C ARG A 320 14.54 0.07 -21.48
N LEU A 321 14.26 -0.10 -20.18
CA LEU A 321 14.73 0.85 -19.18
C LEU A 321 16.23 0.70 -18.87
N ALA A 322 16.86 -0.44 -19.13
CA ALA A 322 18.31 -0.58 -19.02
C ALA A 322 19.04 0.22 -20.10
N GLN A 323 18.52 0.22 -21.32
CA GLN A 323 19.16 0.81 -22.50
C GLN A 323 18.84 2.30 -22.72
N ASP A 324 17.68 2.78 -22.25
CA ASP A 324 17.20 4.14 -22.49
C ASP A 324 17.29 4.99 -21.19
N ALA A 325 18.40 5.72 -21.03
CA ALA A 325 18.67 6.58 -19.89
C ALA A 325 17.71 7.77 -19.85
N ASP A 326 17.40 8.36 -21.00
CA ASP A 326 16.51 9.52 -21.10
C ASP A 326 15.08 9.15 -20.71
N LEU A 327 14.62 7.97 -21.12
CA LEU A 327 13.34 7.44 -20.72
C LEU A 327 13.27 7.22 -19.20
N ARG A 328 14.32 6.61 -18.61
CA ARG A 328 14.38 6.42 -17.15
C ARG A 328 14.26 7.73 -16.39
N GLN A 329 15.07 8.73 -16.81
CA GLN A 329 15.09 10.04 -16.18
C GLN A 329 13.73 10.75 -16.32
N ARG A 330 13.13 10.73 -17.51
CA ARG A 330 11.82 11.33 -17.75
C ARG A 330 10.71 10.70 -16.92
N LEU A 331 10.64 9.37 -16.88
CA LEU A 331 9.64 8.65 -16.10
C LEU A 331 9.82 8.87 -14.60
N GLY A 332 11.06 8.83 -14.11
CA GLY A 332 11.38 9.09 -12.70
C GLY A 332 11.02 10.52 -12.28
N ALA A 333 11.37 11.52 -13.07
CA ALA A 333 11.02 12.91 -12.78
C ALA A 333 9.50 13.13 -12.76
N ALA A 334 8.77 12.56 -13.72
CA ALA A 334 7.32 12.62 -13.74
C ALA A 334 6.70 11.91 -12.52
N GLY A 335 7.22 10.74 -12.13
CA GLY A 335 6.80 10.02 -10.94
C GLY A 335 7.03 10.81 -9.64
N ALA A 336 8.19 11.45 -9.51
CA ALA A 336 8.54 12.29 -8.37
C ALA A 336 7.64 13.53 -8.22
N HIS A 337 7.14 14.05 -9.33
CA HIS A 337 6.15 15.13 -9.34
C HIS A 337 4.76 14.60 -8.94
N ASP A 338 4.30 13.53 -9.58
CA ASP A 338 2.93 13.04 -9.44
C ASP A 338 2.64 12.45 -8.05
N VAL A 339 3.64 11.83 -7.41
CA VAL A 339 3.48 11.22 -6.07
C VAL A 339 3.14 12.23 -4.99
N LEU A 340 3.43 13.52 -5.19
CA LEU A 340 3.12 14.59 -4.23
C LEU A 340 1.63 14.76 -3.96
N ALA A 341 0.79 14.41 -4.93
CA ALA A 341 -0.66 14.39 -4.75
C ALA A 341 -1.15 13.25 -3.84
N PHE A 342 -0.29 12.26 -3.57
CA PHE A 342 -0.58 11.11 -2.72
C PHE A 342 0.09 11.29 -1.34
N ASN A 343 -0.43 12.18 -0.53
CA ASN A 343 0.10 12.56 0.78
C ASN A 343 -0.92 12.31 1.89
N TYR A 344 -0.50 12.46 3.14
CA TYR A 344 -1.34 12.24 4.33
C TYR A 344 -2.56 13.18 4.37
N GLY A 345 -2.39 14.44 3.92
CA GLY A 345 -3.49 15.40 3.88
C GLY A 345 -4.59 14.99 2.90
N THR A 346 -4.24 14.58 1.68
CA THR A 346 -5.20 14.12 0.67
C THR A 346 -5.86 12.79 1.06
N TRP A 347 -5.12 11.90 1.75
CA TRP A 347 -5.69 10.69 2.33
C TRP A 347 -6.74 11.02 3.39
N ALA A 348 -6.43 11.89 4.33
CA ALA A 348 -7.36 12.33 5.39
C ALA A 348 -8.59 13.03 4.80
N GLU A 349 -8.39 13.89 3.79
CA GLU A 349 -9.47 14.58 3.09
C GLU A 349 -10.47 13.62 2.42
N GLY A 350 -10.01 12.47 1.93
CA GLY A 350 -10.90 11.43 1.39
C GLY A 350 -11.89 10.92 2.43
N PHE A 351 -11.48 10.78 3.69
CA PHE A 351 -12.36 10.42 4.81
C PHE A 351 -13.27 11.59 5.23
N SER A 352 -12.73 12.82 5.27
CA SER A 352 -13.53 14.00 5.56
C SER A 352 -14.66 14.19 4.56
N ARG A 353 -14.40 14.01 3.26
CA ARG A 353 -15.46 14.03 2.23
C ARG A 353 -16.51 12.94 2.44
N ALA A 354 -16.12 11.74 2.86
CA ALA A 354 -17.05 10.66 3.17
C ALA A 354 -17.92 11.00 4.39
N LEU A 355 -17.34 11.57 5.45
CA LEU A 355 -18.06 12.02 6.64
C LEU A 355 -19.04 13.15 6.30
N ALA A 356 -18.62 14.15 5.55
CA ALA A 356 -19.47 15.25 5.11
C ALA A 356 -20.67 14.76 4.26
N SER A 357 -20.45 13.77 3.39
CA SER A 357 -21.49 13.22 2.51
C SER A 357 -22.62 12.49 3.26
N VAL A 358 -22.40 12.14 4.54
CA VAL A 358 -23.40 11.53 5.43
C VAL A 358 -23.89 12.47 6.50
N GLY A 359 -23.69 13.79 6.33
CA GLY A 359 -24.16 14.83 7.24
C GLY A 359 -23.35 14.95 8.54
N VAL A 360 -22.15 14.40 8.58
CA VAL A 360 -21.22 14.52 9.70
C VAL A 360 -20.23 15.63 9.40
N SER A 361 -20.50 16.84 9.93
CA SER A 361 -19.59 17.98 9.76
C SER A 361 -18.32 17.79 10.59
N ALA A 362 -17.19 18.21 10.01
CA ALA A 362 -15.96 18.42 10.78
C ALA A 362 -16.23 19.43 11.92
N PRO A 363 -15.52 19.33 13.06
CA PRO A 363 -15.50 20.41 14.02
C PRO A 363 -15.02 21.66 13.28
N ILE A 364 -15.78 22.75 13.39
CA ILE A 364 -15.31 24.06 12.90
C ILE A 364 -14.07 24.36 13.72
N GLY A 365 -12.89 24.12 13.16
CA GLY A 365 -11.64 24.54 13.76
C GLY A 365 -11.68 26.05 13.88
N SER A 366 -11.58 26.56 15.09
CA SER A 366 -11.17 27.93 15.33
C SER A 366 -9.81 28.09 14.64
N VAL A 367 -9.81 28.71 13.47
CA VAL A 367 -8.61 29.34 12.92
C VAL A 367 -8.39 30.54 13.85
N GLU A 368 -7.53 30.36 14.87
CA GLU A 368 -6.81 31.44 15.54
C GLU A 368 -5.45 31.60 14.92
#